data_edf9581a0255efbdf51ec114709e5551
#
_entry.id   edf9581a0255efbdf51ec114709e5551
#
_cell.length_a   1.000
_cell.length_b   1.000
_cell.length_c   1.000
_cell.angle_alpha   90.00
_cell.angle_beta   90.00
_cell.angle_gamma   90.00
#
_symmetry.space_group_name_H-M   'P 1'
#
loop_
_entity.id
_entity.type
_entity.pdbx_description
1 polymer ?
#
loop_
_entity_poly.entity_id
_entity_poly.type
_entity_poly.pdbx_seq_one_letter_code
_entity_poly.pdbx_strand_id
1 'polypeptide(L)'
;MKIYVASSWRNEFQHDVVKKLREDGHEVYDFREDGDGWGRGDHGPGGFGWHEVGGPEWKNWVNDIPSYLTALDHPRAEEGFRRDMDALEQSGVCVMVHPCGVSAAMETGWACGAGKDVYVYIPGLREPDLMVKMAGLVTDDLELIRSAIYATVNP
;
A
#
# COMPACT_ATOMS: atom_id res chain seq x y z
N MET A 1 10.42 -6.91 11.56
CA MET A 1 9.47 -5.83 11.86
C MET A 1 8.29 -5.89 10.92
N LYS A 2 7.18 -5.16 11.21
CA LYS A 2 6.02 -5.04 10.33
C LYS A 2 6.18 -3.87 9.37
N ILE A 3 5.99 -4.12 8.08
CA ILE A 3 6.12 -3.14 6.98
C ILE A 3 4.83 -3.12 6.18
N TYR A 4 4.31 -1.94 5.91
CA TYR A 4 3.20 -1.71 4.98
C TYR A 4 3.73 -1.34 3.61
N VAL A 5 3.29 -2.00 2.55
CA VAL A 5 3.67 -1.65 1.18
C VAL A 5 2.48 -0.99 0.47
N ALA A 6 2.56 0.33 0.35
CA ALA A 6 1.56 1.15 -0.34
C ALA A 6 1.83 1.18 -1.85
N SER A 7 0.86 0.78 -2.66
CA SER A 7 0.99 0.80 -4.12
C SER A 7 -0.37 0.72 -4.82
N SER A 8 -0.38 0.34 -6.09
CA SER A 8 -1.57 0.16 -6.91
C SER A 8 -1.72 -1.29 -7.35
N TRP A 9 -2.96 -1.76 -7.52
CA TRP A 9 -3.27 -3.06 -8.13
C TRP A 9 -2.55 -3.31 -9.46
N ARG A 10 -2.25 -2.25 -10.22
CA ARG A 10 -1.61 -2.30 -11.53
C ARG A 10 -0.10 -2.17 -11.48
N ASN A 11 0.48 -2.07 -10.28
CA ASN A 11 1.93 -1.93 -10.12
C ASN A 11 2.62 -3.28 -10.36
N GLU A 12 3.53 -3.32 -11.31
CA GLU A 12 4.29 -4.53 -11.67
C GLU A 12 5.51 -4.78 -10.75
N PHE A 13 5.97 -3.76 -10.04
CA PHE A 13 7.16 -3.84 -9.18
C PHE A 13 6.84 -4.26 -7.74
N GLN A 14 5.60 -4.05 -7.27
CA GLN A 14 5.22 -4.27 -5.87
C GLN A 14 5.49 -5.71 -5.42
N HIS A 15 5.17 -6.70 -6.24
CA HIS A 15 5.36 -8.11 -5.86
C HIS A 15 6.83 -8.42 -5.52
N ASP A 16 7.77 -7.91 -6.32
CA ASP A 16 9.19 -8.11 -6.08
C ASP A 16 9.67 -7.37 -4.83
N VAL A 17 9.13 -6.18 -4.55
CA VAL A 17 9.42 -5.44 -3.33
C VAL A 17 8.95 -6.23 -2.10
N VAL A 18 7.69 -6.68 -2.10
CA VAL A 18 7.13 -7.49 -1.00
C VAL A 18 7.97 -8.74 -0.77
N LYS A 19 8.29 -9.47 -1.85
CA LYS A 19 9.09 -10.69 -1.80
C LYS A 19 10.46 -10.44 -1.16
N LYS A 20 11.20 -9.44 -1.63
CA LYS A 20 12.54 -9.12 -1.12
C LYS A 20 12.54 -8.72 0.35
N LEU A 21 11.57 -7.89 0.75
CA LEU A 21 11.44 -7.49 2.16
C LEU A 21 11.08 -8.68 3.07
N ARG A 22 10.30 -9.65 2.57
CA ARG A 22 10.02 -10.90 3.30
C ARG A 22 11.24 -11.81 3.37
N GLU A 23 12.04 -11.89 2.31
CA GLU A 23 13.32 -12.62 2.30
C GLU A 23 14.32 -12.04 3.32
N ASP A 24 14.24 -10.73 3.62
CA ASP A 24 15.01 -10.07 4.68
C ASP A 24 14.47 -10.35 6.09
N GLY A 25 13.42 -11.16 6.23
CA GLY A 25 12.85 -11.58 7.51
C GLY A 25 11.81 -10.61 8.08
N HIS A 26 11.24 -9.71 7.28
CA HIS A 26 10.19 -8.80 7.71
C HIS A 26 8.79 -9.39 7.51
N GLU A 27 7.84 -8.99 8.36
CA GLU A 27 6.42 -9.21 8.13
C GLU A 27 5.93 -8.07 7.22
N VAL A 28 5.54 -8.40 5.98
CA VAL A 28 5.18 -7.39 4.98
C VAL A 28 3.73 -7.54 4.57
N TYR A 29 2.96 -6.46 4.74
CA TYR A 29 1.58 -6.38 4.30
C TYR A 29 1.49 -6.12 2.81
N ASP A 30 0.80 -7.00 2.10
CA ASP A 30 0.39 -6.84 0.70
C ASP A 30 -1.14 -6.81 0.64
N PHE A 31 -1.72 -5.65 0.33
CA PHE A 31 -3.17 -5.46 0.23
C PHE A 31 -3.84 -6.34 -0.84
N ARG A 32 -3.06 -6.90 -1.78
CA ARG A 32 -3.55 -7.76 -2.86
C ARG A 32 -3.73 -9.22 -2.46
N GLU A 33 -3.12 -9.64 -1.36
CA GLU A 33 -3.16 -11.03 -0.91
C GLU A 33 -4.48 -11.38 -0.23
N ASP A 34 -4.85 -12.66 -0.36
CA ASP A 34 -5.94 -13.27 0.39
C ASP A 34 -5.59 -13.34 1.89
N GLY A 35 -6.62 -13.47 2.71
CA GLY A 35 -6.46 -13.58 4.14
C GLY A 35 -6.12 -12.26 4.81
N ASP A 36 -5.15 -12.29 5.72
CA ASP A 36 -4.77 -11.12 6.51
C ASP A 36 -3.82 -10.15 5.78
N GLY A 37 -3.35 -10.51 4.59
CA GLY A 37 -2.40 -9.71 3.81
C GLY A 37 -0.95 -9.76 4.30
N TRP A 38 -0.68 -10.50 5.38
CA TRP A 38 0.66 -10.65 5.96
C TRP A 38 1.42 -11.91 5.49
N GLY A 39 0.89 -12.61 4.50
CA GLY A 39 1.49 -13.83 3.97
C GLY A 39 1.34 -15.05 4.87
N ARG A 40 0.39 -15.06 5.79
CA ARG A 40 0.20 -16.15 6.76
C ARG A 40 -0.74 -17.25 6.29
N GLY A 41 -1.25 -17.19 5.06
CA GLY A 41 -2.07 -18.24 4.47
C GLY A 41 -3.46 -18.40 5.09
N ASP A 42 -3.95 -17.44 5.84
CA ASP A 42 -5.30 -17.45 6.37
C ASP A 42 -6.31 -17.26 5.22
N HIS A 43 -7.30 -18.16 5.15
CA HIS A 43 -8.32 -18.18 4.10
C HIS A 43 -9.44 -17.15 4.38
N GLY A 44 -9.07 -15.88 4.48
CA GLY A 44 -10.03 -14.78 4.54
C GLY A 44 -10.35 -14.22 3.14
N PRO A 45 -11.26 -13.26 3.04
CA PRO A 45 -11.46 -12.53 1.79
C PRO A 45 -10.16 -11.85 1.38
N GLY A 46 -9.83 -11.91 0.08
CA GLY A 46 -8.67 -11.26 -0.51
C GLY A 46 -8.69 -9.74 -0.41
N GLY A 47 -7.69 -9.10 -0.98
CA GLY A 47 -7.66 -7.65 -1.10
C GLY A 47 -8.93 -7.09 -1.74
N PHE A 48 -9.33 -5.88 -1.31
CA PHE A 48 -10.56 -5.25 -1.78
C PHE A 48 -10.45 -4.82 -3.25
N GLY A 49 -11.48 -5.13 -4.02
CA GLY A 49 -11.64 -4.62 -5.38
C GLY A 49 -13.04 -4.03 -5.61
N TRP A 50 -13.16 -2.89 -6.28
CA TRP A 50 -14.44 -2.23 -6.54
C TRP A 50 -15.44 -3.09 -7.32
N HIS A 51 -14.97 -4.09 -8.06
CA HIS A 51 -15.84 -5.06 -8.72
C HIS A 51 -16.69 -5.90 -7.75
N GLU A 52 -16.26 -6.01 -6.50
CA GLU A 52 -17.00 -6.72 -5.44
C GLU A 52 -18.23 -5.93 -4.97
N VAL A 53 -18.24 -4.61 -5.17
CA VAL A 53 -19.34 -3.71 -4.82
C VAL A 53 -20.19 -3.36 -6.03
N GLY A 54 -19.58 -2.97 -7.13
CA GLY A 54 -20.24 -2.47 -8.34
C GLY A 54 -20.31 -3.47 -9.49
N GLY A 55 -19.88 -4.72 -9.31
CA GLY A 55 -19.78 -5.68 -10.42
C GLY A 55 -18.94 -5.10 -11.58
N PRO A 56 -19.27 -5.40 -12.83
CA PRO A 56 -18.54 -4.84 -13.97
C PRO A 56 -18.76 -3.33 -14.16
N GLU A 57 -19.85 -2.78 -13.61
CA GLU A 57 -20.25 -1.38 -13.81
C GLU A 57 -19.39 -0.37 -13.03
N TRP A 58 -18.60 -0.81 -12.06
CA TRP A 58 -17.76 0.08 -11.25
C TRP A 58 -16.83 0.98 -12.08
N LYS A 59 -16.43 0.53 -13.27
CA LYS A 59 -15.56 1.31 -14.16
C LYS A 59 -16.25 2.55 -14.74
N ASN A 60 -17.60 2.55 -14.76
CA ASN A 60 -18.40 3.67 -15.25
C ASN A 60 -18.57 4.78 -14.20
N TRP A 61 -18.19 4.54 -12.94
CA TRP A 61 -18.32 5.51 -11.86
C TRP A 61 -17.50 6.78 -12.06
N VAL A 62 -16.52 6.76 -12.95
CA VAL A 62 -15.82 7.99 -13.37
C VAL A 62 -16.76 9.02 -14.00
N ASN A 63 -17.94 8.57 -14.50
CA ASN A 63 -19.01 9.38 -15.05
C ASN A 63 -20.28 9.36 -14.19
N ASP A 64 -20.28 8.64 -13.07
CA ASP A 64 -21.40 8.48 -12.15
C ASP A 64 -20.92 8.61 -10.70
N ILE A 65 -20.59 9.84 -10.32
CA ILE A 65 -20.06 10.15 -9.00
C ILE A 65 -21.05 9.77 -7.86
N PRO A 66 -22.38 10.01 -7.98
CA PRO A 66 -23.32 9.57 -6.92
C PRO A 66 -23.25 8.08 -6.61
N SER A 67 -23.12 7.22 -7.63
CA SER A 67 -22.98 5.77 -7.43
C SER A 67 -21.66 5.43 -6.71
N TYR A 68 -20.57 6.08 -7.07
CA TYR A 68 -19.30 5.91 -6.36
C TYR A 68 -19.39 6.34 -4.89
N LEU A 69 -19.97 7.51 -4.60
CA LEU A 69 -20.14 8.00 -3.22
C LEU A 69 -20.98 7.04 -2.39
N THR A 70 -22.06 6.49 -2.96
CA THR A 70 -22.87 5.46 -2.28
C THR A 70 -22.07 4.17 -2.04
N ALA A 71 -21.23 3.79 -2.97
CA ALA A 71 -20.40 2.58 -2.88
C ALA A 71 -19.35 2.66 -1.74
N LEU A 72 -18.92 3.86 -1.35
CA LEU A 72 -17.99 4.05 -0.22
C LEU A 72 -18.59 3.54 1.11
N ASP A 73 -19.92 3.62 1.27
CA ASP A 73 -20.63 3.16 2.48
C ASP A 73 -20.98 1.66 2.43
N HIS A 74 -20.56 0.95 1.38
CA HIS A 74 -20.84 -0.48 1.26
C HIS A 74 -20.01 -1.27 2.29
N PRO A 75 -20.61 -2.26 3.02
CA PRO A 75 -19.92 -3.03 4.06
C PRO A 75 -18.59 -3.67 3.59
N ARG A 76 -18.51 -4.12 2.35
CA ARG A 76 -17.29 -4.69 1.78
C ARG A 76 -16.20 -3.64 1.57
N ALA A 77 -16.56 -2.40 1.20
CA ALA A 77 -15.63 -1.28 1.09
C ALA A 77 -15.09 -0.88 2.47
N GLU A 78 -15.97 -0.80 3.46
CA GLU A 78 -15.61 -0.54 4.87
C GLU A 78 -14.66 -1.60 5.43
N GLU A 79 -14.93 -2.88 5.14
CA GLU A 79 -14.05 -3.99 5.55
C GLU A 79 -12.66 -3.87 4.92
N GLY A 80 -12.57 -3.58 3.61
CA GLY A 80 -11.32 -3.37 2.91
C GLY A 80 -10.53 -2.19 3.50
N PHE A 81 -11.21 -1.06 3.69
CA PHE A 81 -10.61 0.14 4.29
C PHE A 81 -10.05 -0.15 5.69
N ARG A 82 -10.85 -0.80 6.56
CA ARG A 82 -10.44 -1.13 7.93
C ARG A 82 -9.24 -2.07 7.95
N ARG A 83 -9.23 -3.09 7.08
CA ARG A 83 -8.13 -4.04 6.94
C ARG A 83 -6.81 -3.33 6.60
N ASP A 84 -6.84 -2.44 5.61
CA ASP A 84 -5.66 -1.68 5.17
C ASP A 84 -5.19 -0.72 6.26
N MET A 85 -6.11 -0.01 6.91
CA MET A 85 -5.78 0.90 8.00
C MET A 85 -5.22 0.18 9.23
N ASP A 86 -5.82 -0.94 9.64
CA ASP A 86 -5.31 -1.76 10.75
C ASP A 86 -3.88 -2.24 10.48
N ALA A 87 -3.59 -2.65 9.24
CA ALA A 87 -2.25 -3.06 8.84
C ALA A 87 -1.26 -1.87 8.84
N LEU A 88 -1.69 -0.72 8.32
CA LEU A 88 -0.89 0.50 8.30
C LEU A 88 -0.58 0.99 9.73
N GLU A 89 -1.56 0.96 10.63
CA GLU A 89 -1.39 1.31 12.05
C GLU A 89 -0.39 0.40 12.76
N GLN A 90 -0.44 -0.90 12.50
CA GLN A 90 0.45 -1.90 13.11
C GLN A 90 1.89 -1.84 12.57
N SER A 91 2.11 -1.23 11.41
CA SER A 91 3.41 -1.17 10.75
C SER A 91 4.30 -0.09 11.37
N GLY A 92 5.59 -0.38 11.52
CA GLY A 92 6.59 0.62 11.90
C GLY A 92 7.13 1.41 10.70
N VAL A 93 7.09 0.78 9.53
CA VAL A 93 7.59 1.34 8.27
C VAL A 93 6.50 1.29 7.21
N CYS A 94 6.41 2.34 6.39
CA CYS A 94 5.61 2.35 5.17
C CYS A 94 6.54 2.51 3.95
N VAL A 95 6.43 1.61 2.97
CA VAL A 95 7.14 1.69 1.69
C VAL A 95 6.15 1.96 0.58
N MET A 96 6.23 3.14 -0.02
CA MET A 96 5.44 3.49 -1.22
C MET A 96 6.18 3.04 -2.46
N VAL A 97 5.50 2.32 -3.36
CA VAL A 97 6.08 1.82 -4.61
C VAL A 97 5.39 2.47 -5.80
N HIS A 98 6.14 3.28 -6.55
CA HIS A 98 5.66 3.90 -7.79
C HIS A 98 5.69 2.91 -8.99
N PRO A 99 4.86 3.15 -10.02
CA PRO A 99 3.77 4.13 -10.06
C PRO A 99 2.58 3.66 -9.22
N CYS A 100 1.97 4.59 -8.49
CA CYS A 100 0.83 4.29 -7.61
C CYS A 100 -0.33 5.28 -7.82
N GLY A 101 -1.43 5.05 -7.13
CA GLY A 101 -2.64 5.88 -7.21
C GLY A 101 -2.85 6.72 -5.95
N VAL A 102 -4.03 7.37 -5.90
CA VAL A 102 -4.42 8.28 -4.81
C VAL A 102 -4.46 7.57 -3.45
N SER A 103 -4.95 6.33 -3.38
CA SER A 103 -5.01 5.58 -2.12
C SER A 103 -3.63 5.42 -1.49
N ALA A 104 -2.65 4.94 -2.27
CA ALA A 104 -1.28 4.79 -1.78
C ALA A 104 -0.66 6.12 -1.35
N ALA A 105 -0.97 7.23 -2.05
CA ALA A 105 -0.52 8.56 -1.65
C ALA A 105 -1.13 8.99 -0.32
N MET A 106 -2.43 8.75 -0.09
CA MET A 106 -3.12 9.05 1.17
C MET A 106 -2.58 8.21 2.33
N GLU A 107 -2.39 6.92 2.14
CA GLU A 107 -1.80 5.99 3.11
C GLU A 107 -0.39 6.42 3.51
N THR A 108 0.43 6.77 2.52
CA THR A 108 1.81 7.25 2.74
C THR A 108 1.82 8.58 3.49
N GLY A 109 0.95 9.52 3.10
CA GLY A 109 0.79 10.80 3.79
C GLY A 109 0.33 10.65 5.23
N TRP A 110 -0.60 9.72 5.49
CA TRP A 110 -1.02 9.37 6.84
C TRP A 110 0.15 8.79 7.66
N ALA A 111 0.92 7.87 7.08
CA ALA A 111 2.09 7.29 7.73
C ALA A 111 3.13 8.35 8.12
N CYS A 112 3.41 9.32 7.23
CA CYS A 112 4.27 10.47 7.54
C CYS A 112 3.72 11.28 8.72
N GLY A 113 2.42 11.59 8.71
CA GLY A 113 1.75 12.33 9.78
C GLY A 113 1.72 11.60 11.11
N ALA A 114 1.67 10.27 11.09
CA ALA A 114 1.74 9.40 12.26
C ALA A 114 3.18 9.20 12.80
N GLY A 115 4.18 9.81 12.17
CA GLY A 115 5.58 9.72 12.61
C GLY A 115 6.25 8.37 12.34
N LYS A 116 5.73 7.62 11.36
CA LYS A 116 6.35 6.36 10.94
C LYS A 116 7.55 6.63 10.02
N ASP A 117 8.45 5.65 9.93
CA ASP A 117 9.49 5.68 8.91
C ASP A 117 8.86 5.42 7.53
N VAL A 118 9.05 6.37 6.62
CA VAL A 118 8.45 6.31 5.27
C VAL A 118 9.54 6.36 4.21
N TYR A 119 9.49 5.40 3.30
CA TYR A 119 10.41 5.32 2.17
C TYR A 119 9.64 5.24 0.85
N VAL A 120 10.15 5.89 -0.18
CA VAL A 120 9.52 5.93 -1.51
C VAL A 120 10.47 5.31 -2.54
N TYR A 121 10.02 4.22 -3.14
CA TYR A 121 10.72 3.52 -4.22
C TYR A 121 10.13 3.91 -5.58
N ILE A 122 10.96 4.43 -6.47
CA ILE A 122 10.56 4.94 -7.79
C ILE A 122 11.27 4.17 -8.92
N PRO A 123 10.91 2.89 -9.17
CA PRO A 123 11.46 2.13 -10.30
C PRO A 123 10.95 2.63 -11.65
N GLY A 124 9.85 3.39 -11.63
CA GLY A 124 9.23 4.03 -12.79
C GLY A 124 8.34 5.16 -12.34
N LEU A 125 8.16 6.16 -13.18
CA LEU A 125 7.40 7.37 -12.88
C LEU A 125 6.41 7.66 -14.01
N ARG A 126 5.17 7.98 -13.66
CA ARG A 126 4.17 8.51 -14.62
C ARG A 126 4.21 10.03 -14.64
N GLU A 127 4.27 10.63 -13.48
CA GLU A 127 4.21 12.05 -13.25
C GLU A 127 5.09 12.41 -12.04
N PRO A 128 5.89 13.47 -12.09
CA PRO A 128 6.65 13.95 -10.94
C PRO A 128 5.72 14.42 -9.83
N ASP A 129 6.00 14.00 -8.58
CA ASP A 129 5.26 14.39 -7.39
C ASP A 129 6.19 15.08 -6.39
N LEU A 130 5.81 16.29 -5.95
CA LEU A 130 6.58 17.06 -4.99
C LEU A 130 6.44 16.51 -3.55
N MET A 131 5.26 15.96 -3.21
CA MET A 131 4.94 15.60 -1.82
C MET A 131 5.69 14.35 -1.34
N VAL A 132 6.35 13.60 -2.22
CA VAL A 132 7.27 12.53 -1.83
C VAL A 132 8.41 13.03 -0.92
N LYS A 133 8.68 14.34 -0.90
CA LYS A 133 9.63 14.98 0.03
C LYS A 133 9.26 14.85 1.51
N MET A 134 8.05 14.41 1.84
CA MET A 134 7.65 14.08 3.21
C MET A 134 8.32 12.80 3.71
N ALA A 135 8.74 11.92 2.80
CA ALA A 135 9.40 10.67 3.15
C ALA A 135 10.84 10.87 3.62
N GLY A 136 11.32 9.98 4.47
CA GLY A 136 12.70 9.98 4.96
C GLY A 136 13.72 9.59 3.91
N LEU A 137 13.31 8.81 2.89
CA LEU A 137 14.14 8.43 1.75
C LEU A 137 13.28 8.33 0.49
N VAL A 138 13.76 8.90 -0.62
CA VAL A 138 13.19 8.76 -1.96
C VAL A 138 14.29 8.29 -2.91
N THR A 139 14.12 7.15 -3.57
CA THR A 139 15.16 6.54 -4.41
C THR A 139 14.58 5.63 -5.49
N ASP A 140 15.33 5.41 -6.56
CA ASP A 140 15.12 4.40 -7.60
C ASP A 140 15.91 3.09 -7.33
N ASP A 141 16.63 3.03 -6.20
CA ASP A 141 17.41 1.86 -5.79
C ASP A 141 16.77 1.18 -4.57
N LEU A 142 16.21 -0.02 -4.77
CA LEU A 142 15.58 -0.79 -3.71
C LEU A 142 16.56 -1.22 -2.61
N GLU A 143 17.85 -1.39 -2.94
CA GLU A 143 18.86 -1.78 -1.96
C GLU A 143 19.12 -0.68 -0.93
N LEU A 144 18.97 0.60 -1.32
CA LEU A 144 19.03 1.71 -0.37
C LEU A 144 17.87 1.68 0.61
N ILE A 145 16.66 1.34 0.15
CA ILE A 145 15.50 1.17 1.04
C ILE A 145 15.71 0.01 2.01
N ARG A 146 16.15 -1.14 1.53
CA ARG A 146 16.46 -2.31 2.37
C ARG A 146 17.51 -1.97 3.43
N SER A 147 18.54 -1.24 3.05
CA SER A 147 19.60 -0.78 3.96
C SER A 147 19.07 0.20 5.01
N ALA A 148 18.16 1.13 4.63
CA ALA A 148 17.54 2.06 5.56
C ALA A 148 16.65 1.32 6.56
N ILE A 149 15.84 0.36 6.11
CA ILE A 149 15.02 -0.49 6.97
C ILE A 149 15.90 -1.31 7.95
N TYR A 150 17.00 -1.87 7.45
CA TYR A 150 17.94 -2.61 8.30
C TYR A 150 18.53 -1.72 9.41
N ALA A 151 18.91 -0.49 9.09
CA ALA A 151 19.42 0.48 10.05
C ALA A 151 18.38 0.89 11.09
N THR A 152 17.10 0.95 10.74
CA THR A 152 16.00 1.21 11.68
C THR A 152 15.84 0.07 12.72
N VAL A 153 16.11 -1.17 12.30
CA VAL A 153 15.98 -2.35 13.20
C VAL A 153 17.22 -2.57 14.05
N ASN A 154 18.39 -2.14 13.56
CA ASN A 154 19.70 -2.34 14.19
C ASN A 154 20.42 -0.98 14.38
N PRO A 155 19.92 -0.10 15.26
CA PRO A 155 20.45 1.25 15.46
C PRO A 155 21.87 1.27 16.07
#